data_dc4727b5dd66992fd0388a03c24c18ba
#
_entry.id   dc4727b5dd66992fd0388a03c24c18ba
#
_cell.length_a   1.000
_cell.length_b   1.000
_cell.length_c   1.000
_cell.angle_alpha   90.00
_cell.angle_beta   90.00
_cell.angle_gamma   90.00
#
_symmetry.space_group_name_H-M   'P 1'
#
loop_
_entity.id
_entity.type
_entity.pdbx_description
1 polymer ?
#
loop_
_entity_poly.entity_id
_entity_poly.type
_entity_poly.pdbx_seq_one_letter_code
_entity_poly.pdbx_strand_id
1 'polypeptide(L)'
;MGLALAQTCIVWEDKAANYKKAEYMLRQAKAHHADTIFFPEMSFTGFSMNISATAEEDEATLTHMRRLSAAYQMHIGFGWVKACGGRAQNHYTVLDQTGEVLSDYIKIHPFSYSGEDKQFQGGSEISFFKINHILCSSFICYDLRFPEIFQAASKQAEVIVVAANWPACRSEHWKTLLRARAIENQVYIVAVNCVGTIGGTEYLGDSCVFNPNGENQAGGGAVERLIYYEIAGDTAAFRRDFPIRQDRREELYRRLMDQSNEVC
;
A
#
# COMPACT_ATOMS: atom_id res chain seq x y z
N MET A 1 -8.31 -14.27 6.09
CA MET A 1 -8.50 -13.08 5.24
C MET A 1 -8.18 -13.49 3.81
N GLY A 2 -9.23 -13.66 2.99
CA GLY A 2 -9.12 -13.96 1.58
C GLY A 2 -8.90 -12.66 0.79
N LEU A 3 -7.71 -12.44 0.24
CA LEU A 3 -7.38 -11.18 -0.43
C LEU A 3 -7.16 -11.32 -1.93
N ALA A 4 -7.46 -10.26 -2.65
CA ALA A 4 -7.12 -10.05 -4.05
C ALA A 4 -6.26 -8.80 -4.19
N LEU A 5 -5.14 -8.89 -4.92
CA LEU A 5 -4.32 -7.75 -5.31
C LEU A 5 -4.67 -7.35 -6.73
N ALA A 6 -5.15 -6.14 -6.91
CA ALA A 6 -5.54 -5.60 -8.22
C ALA A 6 -4.32 -5.03 -8.95
N GLN A 7 -3.51 -5.89 -9.56
CA GLN A 7 -2.42 -5.45 -10.43
C GLN A 7 -3.01 -4.91 -11.72
N THR A 8 -3.28 -3.61 -11.77
CA THR A 8 -4.00 -2.97 -12.86
C THR A 8 -3.11 -2.07 -13.72
N CYS A 9 -3.41 -2.01 -15.01
CA CYS A 9 -2.90 -0.99 -15.93
C CYS A 9 -3.79 0.25 -15.82
N ILE A 10 -3.36 1.23 -15.04
CA ILE A 10 -4.13 2.45 -14.78
C ILE A 10 -4.18 3.30 -16.05
N VAL A 11 -5.38 3.73 -16.43
CA VAL A 11 -5.56 4.71 -17.50
C VAL A 11 -5.16 6.08 -16.97
N TRP A 12 -4.14 6.70 -17.59
CA TRP A 12 -3.55 7.94 -17.13
C TRP A 12 -4.58 9.07 -17.02
N GLU A 13 -4.71 9.65 -15.82
CA GLU A 13 -5.59 10.77 -15.46
C GLU A 13 -7.09 10.61 -15.85
N ASP A 14 -7.55 9.36 -16.08
CA ASP A 14 -8.96 9.05 -16.43
C ASP A 14 -9.63 8.24 -15.31
N LYS A 15 -10.16 8.98 -14.32
CA LYS A 15 -10.89 8.38 -13.19
C LYS A 15 -12.08 7.54 -13.62
N ALA A 16 -12.84 7.99 -14.65
CA ALA A 16 -14.04 7.30 -15.09
C ALA A 16 -13.73 5.92 -15.71
N ALA A 17 -12.66 5.84 -16.52
CA ALA A 17 -12.20 4.57 -17.06
C ALA A 17 -11.69 3.64 -15.95
N ASN A 18 -10.93 4.18 -15.00
CA ASN A 18 -10.37 3.41 -13.89
C ASN A 18 -11.45 2.92 -12.90
N TYR A 19 -12.51 3.69 -12.66
CA TYR A 19 -13.65 3.22 -11.86
C TYR A 19 -14.35 2.01 -12.49
N LYS A 20 -14.53 2.01 -13.82
CA LYS A 20 -15.09 0.84 -14.54
C LYS A 20 -14.20 -0.38 -14.40
N LYS A 21 -12.87 -0.19 -14.50
CA LYS A 21 -11.90 -1.27 -14.29
C LYS A 21 -11.96 -1.81 -12.86
N ALA A 22 -12.02 -0.91 -11.86
CA ALA A 22 -12.11 -1.30 -10.47
C ALA A 22 -13.37 -2.11 -10.19
N GLU A 23 -14.53 -1.68 -10.71
CA GLU A 23 -15.80 -2.42 -10.58
C GLU A 23 -15.72 -3.81 -11.25
N TYR A 24 -15.11 -3.89 -12.43
CA TYR A 24 -14.86 -5.19 -13.07
C TYR A 24 -14.00 -6.11 -12.19
N MET A 25 -12.89 -5.59 -11.63
CA MET A 25 -12.00 -6.36 -10.77
C MET A 25 -12.68 -6.78 -9.45
N LEU A 26 -13.50 -5.91 -8.84
CA LEU A 26 -14.31 -6.24 -7.67
C LEU A 26 -15.25 -7.42 -7.95
N ARG A 27 -15.94 -7.39 -9.08
CA ARG A 27 -16.82 -8.49 -9.49
C ARG A 27 -16.05 -9.81 -9.66
N GLN A 28 -14.85 -9.79 -10.25
CA GLN A 28 -14.00 -10.97 -10.39
C GLN A 28 -13.50 -11.47 -9.03
N ALA A 29 -13.04 -10.55 -8.16
CA ALA A 29 -12.58 -10.88 -6.81
C ALA A 29 -13.69 -11.54 -5.99
N LYS A 30 -14.92 -10.99 -6.05
CA LYS A 30 -16.09 -11.56 -5.38
C LYS A 30 -16.43 -12.97 -5.90
N ALA A 31 -16.36 -13.18 -7.23
CA ALA A 31 -16.60 -14.49 -7.84
C ALA A 31 -15.55 -15.55 -7.40
N HIS A 32 -14.35 -15.10 -7.03
CA HIS A 32 -13.29 -15.94 -6.45
C HIS A 32 -13.31 -15.99 -4.92
N HIS A 33 -14.40 -15.57 -4.28
CA HIS A 33 -14.60 -15.60 -2.83
C HIS A 33 -13.58 -14.77 -2.02
N ALA A 34 -12.92 -13.79 -2.63
CA ALA A 34 -12.14 -12.83 -1.86
C ALA A 34 -13.07 -11.94 -1.02
N ASP A 35 -12.67 -11.65 0.20
CA ASP A 35 -13.38 -10.73 1.10
C ASP A 35 -12.75 -9.33 1.12
N THR A 36 -11.55 -9.22 0.55
CA THR A 36 -10.73 -8.00 0.57
C THR A 36 -10.03 -7.82 -0.78
N ILE A 37 -10.00 -6.58 -1.28
CA ILE A 37 -9.23 -6.22 -2.47
C ILE A 37 -8.38 -4.98 -2.19
N PHE A 38 -7.11 -5.00 -2.65
CA PHE A 38 -6.20 -3.86 -2.57
C PHE A 38 -5.82 -3.39 -3.98
N PHE A 39 -5.98 -2.09 -4.21
CA PHE A 39 -5.58 -1.40 -5.44
C PHE A 39 -4.24 -0.66 -5.24
N PRO A 40 -3.51 -0.30 -6.32
CA PRO A 40 -2.26 0.44 -6.24
C PRO A 40 -2.38 1.85 -5.65
N GLU A 41 -1.25 2.53 -5.43
CA GLU A 41 -1.16 3.97 -5.18
C GLU A 41 -1.85 4.75 -6.31
N MET A 42 -2.52 5.88 -5.98
CA MET A 42 -3.21 6.73 -6.97
C MET A 42 -3.99 5.89 -8.01
N SER A 43 -4.81 4.97 -7.53
CA SER A 43 -5.45 3.88 -8.28
C SER A 43 -6.24 4.34 -9.50
N PHE A 44 -6.70 5.59 -9.50
CA PHE A 44 -7.63 6.10 -10.49
C PHE A 44 -7.06 7.19 -11.39
N THR A 45 -5.80 7.60 -11.15
CA THR A 45 -5.14 8.67 -11.89
C THR A 45 -3.77 8.26 -12.43
N GLY A 46 -3.13 7.24 -11.82
CA GLY A 46 -1.71 7.01 -11.96
C GLY A 46 -0.89 8.05 -11.20
N PHE A 47 0.42 7.86 -11.11
CA PHE A 47 1.34 8.72 -10.38
C PHE A 47 1.58 10.04 -11.14
N SER A 48 0.60 10.94 -11.08
CA SER A 48 0.63 12.24 -11.75
C SER A 48 0.92 13.38 -10.77
N MET A 49 1.77 14.32 -11.21
CA MET A 49 2.02 15.58 -10.51
C MET A 49 1.06 16.69 -10.94
N ASN A 50 0.14 16.41 -11.86
CA ASN A 50 -0.91 17.33 -12.30
C ASN A 50 -2.06 17.37 -11.28
N ILE A 51 -1.84 18.03 -10.14
CA ILE A 51 -2.83 18.09 -9.05
C ILE A 51 -4.13 18.78 -9.47
N SER A 52 -4.10 19.67 -10.48
CA SER A 52 -5.32 20.30 -10.99
C SER A 52 -6.27 19.32 -11.69
N ALA A 53 -5.76 18.23 -12.25
CA ALA A 53 -6.57 17.17 -12.87
C ALA A 53 -6.88 16.03 -11.91
N THR A 54 -6.04 15.79 -10.90
CA THR A 54 -6.11 14.57 -10.08
C THR A 54 -6.64 14.78 -8.68
N ALA A 55 -6.36 15.94 -8.06
CA ALA A 55 -6.76 16.20 -6.68
C ALA A 55 -8.26 16.53 -6.55
N GLU A 56 -8.86 16.07 -5.48
CA GLU A 56 -10.29 16.22 -5.18
C GLU A 56 -10.49 17.02 -3.89
N GLU A 57 -11.43 17.98 -3.94
CA GLU A 57 -11.94 18.68 -2.75
C GLU A 57 -13.20 18.00 -2.20
N ASP A 58 -14.00 17.39 -3.09
CA ASP A 58 -15.32 16.81 -2.82
C ASP A 58 -15.29 15.32 -2.45
N GLU A 59 -14.09 14.70 -2.40
CA GLU A 59 -13.91 13.29 -2.09
C GLU A 59 -14.75 12.34 -2.99
N ALA A 60 -14.88 12.70 -4.28
CA ALA A 60 -15.68 11.94 -5.24
C ALA A 60 -15.21 10.48 -5.36
N THR A 61 -13.89 10.24 -5.36
CA THR A 61 -13.31 8.88 -5.36
C THR A 61 -13.73 8.11 -4.12
N LEU A 62 -13.60 8.70 -2.94
CA LEU A 62 -13.99 8.06 -1.68
C LEU A 62 -15.48 7.70 -1.69
N THR A 63 -16.33 8.63 -2.10
CA THR A 63 -17.79 8.42 -2.22
C THR A 63 -18.12 7.28 -3.20
N HIS A 64 -17.43 7.22 -4.35
CA HIS A 64 -17.62 6.16 -5.34
C HIS A 64 -17.21 4.79 -4.77
N MET A 65 -16.05 4.71 -4.10
CA MET A 65 -15.54 3.46 -3.54
C MET A 65 -16.35 2.95 -2.35
N ARG A 66 -16.91 3.85 -1.52
CA ARG A 66 -17.86 3.49 -0.45
C ARG A 66 -19.08 2.76 -1.02
N ARG A 67 -19.66 3.29 -2.11
CA ARG A 67 -20.79 2.64 -2.80
C ARG A 67 -20.43 1.26 -3.32
N LEU A 68 -19.24 1.10 -3.92
CA LEU A 68 -18.80 -0.20 -4.42
C LEU A 68 -18.50 -1.19 -3.29
N SER A 69 -17.87 -0.75 -2.21
CA SER A 69 -17.61 -1.59 -1.04
C SER A 69 -18.90 -2.17 -0.47
N ALA A 70 -19.91 -1.34 -0.25
CA ALA A 70 -21.22 -1.77 0.23
C ALA A 70 -21.94 -2.70 -0.77
N ALA A 71 -21.90 -2.36 -2.08
CA ALA A 71 -22.58 -3.16 -3.12
C ALA A 71 -21.98 -4.56 -3.27
N TYR A 72 -20.65 -4.70 -3.18
CA TYR A 72 -19.95 -5.98 -3.31
C TYR A 72 -19.72 -6.67 -1.96
N GLN A 73 -20.00 -5.99 -0.84
CA GLN A 73 -19.73 -6.48 0.52
C GLN A 73 -18.28 -6.96 0.66
N MET A 74 -17.34 -6.07 0.31
CA MET A 74 -15.90 -6.35 0.33
C MET A 74 -15.14 -5.22 1.02
N HIS A 75 -14.09 -5.55 1.75
CA HIS A 75 -13.11 -4.54 2.17
C HIS A 75 -12.34 -4.07 0.93
N ILE A 76 -12.13 -2.76 0.82
CA ILE A 76 -11.41 -2.17 -0.33
C ILE A 76 -10.33 -1.23 0.17
N GLY A 77 -9.06 -1.48 -0.21
CA GLY A 77 -7.97 -0.52 -0.07
C GLY A 77 -7.64 0.12 -1.41
N PHE A 78 -7.52 1.44 -1.47
CA PHE A 78 -7.26 2.17 -2.71
C PHE A 78 -6.52 3.48 -2.48
N GLY A 79 -5.72 3.89 -3.48
CA GLY A 79 -5.01 5.16 -3.51
C GLY A 79 -5.80 6.25 -4.23
N TRP A 80 -5.78 7.48 -3.71
CA TRP A 80 -6.40 8.65 -4.31
C TRP A 80 -5.68 9.94 -3.88
N VAL A 81 -6.05 11.05 -4.50
CA VAL A 81 -5.40 12.35 -4.30
C VAL A 81 -6.41 13.34 -3.73
N LYS A 82 -6.12 13.89 -2.55
CA LYS A 82 -6.94 14.92 -1.89
C LYS A 82 -6.31 16.28 -2.06
N ALA A 83 -7.10 17.29 -2.40
CA ALA A 83 -6.67 18.69 -2.43
C ALA A 83 -6.43 19.20 -1.01
N CYS A 84 -5.35 19.96 -0.81
CA CYS A 84 -4.95 20.50 0.48
C CYS A 84 -4.26 21.86 0.34
N GLY A 85 -5.01 22.97 0.48
CA GLY A 85 -4.44 24.32 0.58
C GLY A 85 -3.52 24.73 -0.57
N GLY A 86 -3.89 24.46 -1.82
CA GLY A 86 -3.09 24.74 -3.02
C GLY A 86 -2.03 23.68 -3.35
N ARG A 87 -1.92 22.66 -2.51
CA ARG A 87 -1.15 21.42 -2.71
C ARG A 87 -2.11 20.23 -2.67
N ALA A 88 -1.57 19.02 -2.68
CA ALA A 88 -2.33 17.78 -2.54
C ALA A 88 -1.76 16.87 -1.45
N GLN A 89 -2.49 15.82 -1.12
CA GLN A 89 -2.04 14.71 -0.28
C GLN A 89 -2.29 13.40 -1.02
N ASN A 90 -1.34 12.48 -0.93
CA ASN A 90 -1.42 11.13 -1.49
C ASN A 90 -1.98 10.22 -0.41
N HIS A 91 -3.24 9.84 -0.56
CA HIS A 91 -4.00 9.04 0.41
C HIS A 91 -4.06 7.57 0.01
N TYR A 92 -4.09 6.71 1.02
CA TYR A 92 -4.48 5.31 0.90
C TYR A 92 -5.56 5.00 1.92
N THR A 93 -6.79 4.84 1.43
CA THR A 93 -7.97 4.61 2.27
C THR A 93 -8.37 3.14 2.23
N VAL A 94 -8.73 2.59 3.38
CA VAL A 94 -9.29 1.24 3.51
C VAL A 94 -10.73 1.34 4.02
N LEU A 95 -11.64 0.72 3.29
CA LEU A 95 -13.07 0.63 3.64
C LEU A 95 -13.42 -0.76 4.17
N ASP A 96 -14.40 -0.81 5.05
CA ASP A 96 -15.06 -2.06 5.41
C ASP A 96 -16.12 -2.47 4.38
N GLN A 97 -16.78 -3.59 4.61
CA GLN A 97 -17.80 -4.17 3.73
C GLN A 97 -19.09 -3.34 3.67
N THR A 98 -19.28 -2.34 4.52
CA THR A 98 -20.43 -1.44 4.55
C THR A 98 -20.13 -0.09 3.89
N GLY A 99 -18.86 0.16 3.57
CA GLY A 99 -18.36 1.42 3.01
C GLY A 99 -17.87 2.40 4.07
N GLU A 100 -17.77 2.00 5.35
CA GLU A 100 -17.17 2.83 6.39
C GLU A 100 -15.64 2.83 6.30
N VAL A 101 -15.04 3.98 6.62
CA VAL A 101 -13.58 4.15 6.59
C VAL A 101 -12.97 3.48 7.83
N LEU A 102 -12.18 2.44 7.59
CA LEU A 102 -11.37 1.79 8.63
C LEU A 102 -10.05 2.52 8.85
N SER A 103 -9.47 3.06 7.81
CA SER A 103 -8.19 3.76 7.83
C SER A 103 -8.08 4.70 6.64
N ASP A 104 -7.44 5.85 6.87
CA ASP A 104 -7.05 6.80 5.83
C ASP A 104 -5.61 7.25 6.11
N TYR A 105 -4.68 6.71 5.34
CA TYR A 105 -3.24 6.95 5.48
C TYR A 105 -2.78 7.99 4.48
N ILE A 106 -2.03 8.99 4.95
CA ILE A 106 -1.36 9.99 4.09
C ILE A 106 0.10 9.57 3.96
N LYS A 107 0.59 9.45 2.74
CA LYS A 107 1.99 9.13 2.44
C LYS A 107 2.95 10.01 3.23
N ILE A 108 3.79 9.38 4.07
CA ILE A 108 4.73 10.12 4.94
C ILE A 108 5.87 10.72 4.10
N HIS A 109 6.37 9.96 3.10
CA HIS A 109 7.53 10.38 2.32
C HIS A 109 7.14 10.67 0.86
N PRO A 110 6.79 11.91 0.49
CA PRO A 110 6.68 12.30 -0.92
C PRO A 110 7.98 12.02 -1.66
N PHE A 111 7.90 11.51 -2.89
CA PHE A 111 9.05 11.12 -3.70
C PHE A 111 9.72 12.36 -4.31
N SER A 112 10.67 12.96 -3.60
CA SER A 112 11.35 14.20 -3.96
C SER A 112 12.09 14.12 -5.30
N TYR A 113 12.64 12.96 -5.65
CA TYR A 113 13.32 12.75 -6.93
C TYR A 113 12.43 13.04 -8.15
N SER A 114 11.12 12.77 -8.04
CA SER A 114 10.14 13.11 -9.09
C SER A 114 9.50 14.49 -8.91
N GLY A 115 9.84 15.23 -7.85
CA GLY A 115 9.22 16.49 -7.51
C GLY A 115 7.87 16.39 -6.81
N GLU A 116 7.48 15.19 -6.31
CA GLU A 116 6.24 14.99 -5.56
C GLU A 116 6.20 15.91 -4.33
N ASP A 117 7.31 16.10 -3.64
CA ASP A 117 7.44 16.99 -2.49
C ASP A 117 7.09 18.46 -2.76
N LYS A 118 7.13 18.89 -4.01
CA LYS A 118 6.75 20.26 -4.42
C LYS A 118 5.23 20.42 -4.55
N GLN A 119 4.53 19.35 -4.93
CA GLN A 119 3.08 19.35 -5.19
C GLN A 119 2.30 18.74 -4.02
N PHE A 120 2.88 17.77 -3.29
CA PHE A 120 2.21 17.02 -2.24
C PHE A 120 2.79 17.32 -0.87
N GLN A 121 1.91 17.33 0.13
CA GLN A 121 2.29 17.40 1.54
C GLN A 121 2.41 15.98 2.07
N GLY A 122 3.48 15.69 2.83
CA GLY A 122 3.62 14.44 3.56
C GLY A 122 2.72 14.35 4.78
N GLY A 123 2.31 13.13 5.11
CA GLY A 123 1.67 12.82 6.38
C GLY A 123 2.68 12.73 7.54
N SER A 124 2.17 12.53 8.75
CA SER A 124 2.98 12.44 9.98
C SER A 124 2.60 11.26 10.88
N GLU A 125 1.63 10.43 10.47
CA GLU A 125 1.06 9.40 11.33
C GLU A 125 1.04 8.04 10.62
N ILE A 126 1.21 6.98 11.41
CA ILE A 126 0.98 5.59 10.97
C ILE A 126 -0.47 5.25 11.29
N SER A 127 -1.22 4.79 10.30
CA SER A 127 -2.59 4.36 10.49
C SER A 127 -2.69 2.85 10.65
N PHE A 128 -3.69 2.41 11.43
CA PHE A 128 -3.97 1.01 11.67
C PHE A 128 -5.45 0.70 11.39
N PHE A 129 -5.71 -0.50 10.93
CA PHE A 129 -7.08 -0.99 10.70
C PHE A 129 -7.17 -2.49 10.95
N LYS A 130 -8.38 -2.99 11.20
CA LYS A 130 -8.63 -4.42 11.36
C LYS A 130 -9.48 -4.95 10.22
N ILE A 131 -9.04 -6.07 9.64
CA ILE A 131 -9.85 -6.88 8.76
C ILE A 131 -10.05 -8.23 9.48
N ASN A 132 -11.30 -8.52 9.83
CA ASN A 132 -11.64 -9.60 10.76
C ASN A 132 -10.90 -9.42 12.09
N HIS A 133 -10.03 -10.35 12.48
CA HIS A 133 -9.23 -10.27 13.71
C HIS A 133 -7.78 -9.82 13.48
N ILE A 134 -7.37 -9.62 12.22
CA ILE A 134 -5.98 -9.30 11.86
C ILE A 134 -5.77 -7.79 11.91
N LEU A 135 -4.79 -7.34 12.68
CA LEU A 135 -4.40 -5.92 12.73
C LEU A 135 -3.42 -5.62 11.60
N CYS A 136 -3.78 -4.64 10.79
CA CYS A 136 -3.07 -4.23 9.59
C CYS A 136 -2.60 -2.76 9.69
N SER A 137 -1.62 -2.41 8.84
CA SER A 137 -1.22 -1.05 8.53
C SER A 137 -1.00 -0.91 7.03
N SER A 138 -0.92 0.31 6.51
CA SER A 138 -0.64 0.54 5.08
C SER A 138 0.41 1.62 4.88
N PHE A 139 1.23 1.47 3.83
CA PHE A 139 2.21 2.44 3.38
C PHE A 139 2.15 2.61 1.86
N ILE A 140 2.67 3.74 1.37
CA ILE A 140 2.60 4.10 -0.04
C ILE A 140 4.00 4.16 -0.65
N CYS A 141 4.27 3.29 -1.61
CA CYS A 141 5.35 3.35 -2.60
C CYS A 141 6.73 3.72 -2.00
N TYR A 142 7.12 4.98 -2.06
CA TYR A 142 8.42 5.49 -1.61
C TYR A 142 8.67 5.23 -0.12
N ASP A 143 7.61 5.14 0.70
CA ASP A 143 7.69 4.76 2.12
C ASP A 143 8.43 3.43 2.33
N LEU A 144 8.38 2.51 1.35
CA LEU A 144 9.08 1.23 1.40
C LEU A 144 10.59 1.36 1.62
N ARG A 145 11.20 2.51 1.27
CA ARG A 145 12.64 2.74 1.43
C ARG A 145 13.06 3.05 2.87
N PHE A 146 12.11 3.36 3.73
CA PHE A 146 12.35 3.81 5.11
C PHE A 146 11.98 2.72 6.11
N PRO A 147 12.96 1.92 6.60
CA PRO A 147 12.68 0.79 7.50
C PRO A 147 12.07 1.20 8.83
N GLU A 148 12.31 2.43 9.28
CA GLU A 148 11.91 2.95 10.58
C GLU A 148 10.40 2.90 10.78
N ILE A 149 9.63 3.31 9.76
CA ILE A 149 8.17 3.30 9.84
C ILE A 149 7.60 1.87 9.85
N PHE A 150 8.26 0.92 9.14
CA PHE A 150 7.88 -0.49 9.17
C PHE A 150 8.16 -1.10 10.54
N GLN A 151 9.30 -0.75 11.16
CA GLN A 151 9.60 -1.17 12.53
C GLN A 151 8.54 -0.65 13.50
N ALA A 152 8.17 0.64 13.39
CA ALA A 152 7.16 1.23 14.24
C ALA A 152 5.79 0.55 14.06
N ALA A 153 5.32 0.39 12.82
CA ALA A 153 4.05 -0.26 12.52
C ALA A 153 4.01 -1.72 12.99
N SER A 154 5.09 -2.46 12.80
CA SER A 154 5.17 -3.89 13.14
C SER A 154 5.04 -4.17 14.64
N LYS A 155 5.18 -3.16 15.52
CA LYS A 155 4.93 -3.34 16.96
C LYS A 155 3.51 -3.82 17.23
N GLN A 156 2.57 -3.44 16.38
CA GLN A 156 1.16 -3.77 16.49
C GLN A 156 0.67 -4.60 15.30
N ALA A 157 1.00 -4.18 14.06
CA ALA A 157 0.50 -4.81 12.85
C ALA A 157 1.07 -6.23 12.65
N GLU A 158 0.22 -7.10 12.12
CA GLU A 158 0.54 -8.45 11.66
C GLU A 158 0.71 -8.48 10.14
N VAL A 159 0.02 -7.59 9.46
CA VAL A 159 0.04 -7.42 8.00
C VAL A 159 0.33 -5.97 7.69
N ILE A 160 1.25 -5.72 6.76
CA ILE A 160 1.51 -4.38 6.23
C ILE A 160 1.26 -4.40 4.73
N VAL A 161 0.32 -3.56 4.29
CA VAL A 161 -0.01 -3.35 2.88
C VAL A 161 0.92 -2.28 2.31
N VAL A 162 1.50 -2.52 1.13
CA VAL A 162 2.30 -1.54 0.40
C VAL A 162 1.69 -1.33 -0.98
N ALA A 163 1.08 -0.18 -1.20
CA ALA A 163 0.47 0.20 -2.47
C ALA A 163 1.38 1.12 -3.26
N ALA A 164 1.61 0.85 -4.56
CA ALA A 164 2.62 1.58 -5.31
C ALA A 164 2.29 1.81 -6.79
N ASN A 165 2.95 2.85 -7.35
CA ASN A 165 3.33 2.98 -8.75
C ASN A 165 4.86 2.87 -8.83
N TRP A 166 5.39 1.65 -8.67
CA TRP A 166 6.83 1.39 -8.61
C TRP A 166 7.39 1.06 -9.99
N PRO A 167 8.28 1.89 -10.57
CA PRO A 167 8.69 1.76 -11.97
C PRO A 167 9.59 0.54 -12.22
N ALA A 168 9.52 0.02 -13.44
CA ALA A 168 10.25 -1.15 -13.92
C ALA A 168 11.76 -1.08 -13.68
N CYS A 169 12.37 0.09 -13.89
CA CYS A 169 13.81 0.31 -13.70
C CYS A 169 14.30 0.08 -12.26
N ARG A 170 13.40 -0.06 -11.31
CA ARG A 170 13.69 -0.32 -9.89
C ARG A 170 13.00 -1.58 -9.36
N SER A 171 12.58 -2.51 -10.24
CA SER A 171 11.88 -3.74 -9.85
C SER A 171 12.67 -4.58 -8.83
N GLU A 172 14.00 -4.68 -8.97
CA GLU A 172 14.83 -5.41 -8.00
C GLU A 172 14.83 -4.75 -6.61
N HIS A 173 14.80 -3.41 -6.54
CA HIS A 173 14.63 -2.73 -5.24
C HIS A 173 13.27 -3.05 -4.61
N TRP A 174 12.20 -3.09 -5.41
CA TRP A 174 10.85 -3.43 -4.96
C TRP A 174 10.83 -4.80 -4.28
N LYS A 175 11.25 -5.84 -4.99
CA LYS A 175 11.27 -7.22 -4.49
C LYS A 175 12.16 -7.39 -3.26
N THR A 176 13.37 -6.82 -3.32
CA THR A 176 14.34 -6.92 -2.23
C THR A 176 13.86 -6.23 -0.95
N LEU A 177 13.35 -5.00 -1.07
CA LEU A 177 12.90 -4.24 0.09
C LEU A 177 11.64 -4.84 0.71
N LEU A 178 10.65 -5.26 -0.08
CA LEU A 178 9.46 -5.94 0.45
C LEU A 178 9.83 -7.18 1.25
N ARG A 179 10.71 -8.01 0.69
CA ARG A 179 11.20 -9.22 1.37
C ARG A 179 11.95 -8.88 2.66
N ALA A 180 12.80 -7.86 2.63
CA ALA A 180 13.52 -7.39 3.83
C ALA A 180 12.54 -6.93 4.91
N ARG A 181 11.51 -6.12 4.55
CA ARG A 181 10.49 -5.66 5.51
C ARG A 181 9.72 -6.81 6.14
N ALA A 182 9.43 -7.86 5.40
CA ALA A 182 8.79 -9.06 5.94
C ALA A 182 9.67 -9.75 6.99
N ILE A 183 10.94 -10.02 6.64
CA ILE A 183 11.90 -10.75 7.48
C ILE A 183 12.23 -9.98 8.76
N GLU A 184 12.66 -8.72 8.62
CA GLU A 184 13.16 -7.93 9.76
C GLU A 184 12.07 -7.57 10.78
N ASN A 185 10.81 -7.52 10.33
CA ASN A 185 9.67 -7.15 11.16
C ASN A 185 8.78 -8.33 11.54
N GLN A 186 8.99 -9.50 10.95
CA GLN A 186 8.19 -10.72 11.14
C GLN A 186 6.70 -10.44 10.97
N VAL A 187 6.35 -9.86 9.82
CA VAL A 187 4.98 -9.53 9.39
C VAL A 187 4.72 -10.05 7.98
N TYR A 188 3.46 -10.26 7.64
CA TYR A 188 3.11 -10.39 6.23
C TYR A 188 3.26 -9.05 5.52
N ILE A 189 3.87 -9.06 4.34
CA ILE A 189 3.88 -7.90 3.43
C ILE A 189 2.99 -8.22 2.25
N VAL A 190 1.93 -7.44 2.10
CA VAL A 190 0.96 -7.50 0.99
C VAL A 190 1.24 -6.32 0.07
N ALA A 191 1.82 -6.57 -1.09
CA ALA A 191 2.32 -5.52 -1.97
C ALA A 191 1.57 -5.49 -3.30
N VAL A 192 0.95 -4.36 -3.61
CA VAL A 192 0.20 -4.14 -4.86
C VAL A 192 0.83 -3.00 -5.66
N ASN A 193 1.18 -3.29 -6.91
CA ASN A 193 1.77 -2.34 -7.85
C ASN A 193 0.97 -2.32 -9.16
N CYS A 194 0.98 -1.21 -9.86
CA CYS A 194 0.44 -1.11 -11.21
C CYS A 194 1.33 -1.80 -12.25
N VAL A 195 0.81 -2.02 -13.46
CA VAL A 195 1.49 -2.72 -14.57
C VAL A 195 1.23 -2.04 -15.90
N GLY A 196 2.14 -2.19 -16.85
CA GLY A 196 2.05 -1.60 -18.20
C GLY A 196 2.74 -0.25 -18.32
N THR A 197 2.45 0.48 -19.39
CA THR A 197 3.00 1.83 -19.59
C THR A 197 1.96 2.87 -19.22
N ILE A 198 2.23 3.66 -18.18
CA ILE A 198 1.29 4.64 -17.60
C ILE A 198 2.01 5.99 -17.54
N GLY A 199 1.44 7.03 -18.17
CA GLY A 199 2.06 8.36 -18.21
C GLY A 199 3.50 8.36 -18.76
N GLY A 200 3.82 7.44 -19.67
CA GLY A 200 5.16 7.28 -20.26
C GLY A 200 6.16 6.49 -19.42
N THR A 201 5.78 6.02 -18.24
CA THR A 201 6.62 5.18 -17.37
C THR A 201 6.19 3.72 -17.47
N GLU A 202 7.16 2.82 -17.55
CA GLU A 202 6.93 1.36 -17.57
C GLU A 202 6.86 0.81 -16.13
N TYR A 203 5.90 -0.08 -15.91
CA TYR A 203 5.66 -0.79 -14.65
C TYR A 203 5.53 -2.29 -14.90
N LEU A 204 6.26 -3.10 -14.13
CA LEU A 204 6.25 -4.55 -14.26
C LEU A 204 5.22 -5.25 -13.38
N GLY A 205 4.43 -4.51 -12.61
CA GLY A 205 3.58 -5.12 -11.60
C GLY A 205 4.43 -5.67 -10.45
N ASP A 206 4.79 -6.95 -10.54
CA ASP A 206 5.50 -7.64 -9.45
C ASP A 206 4.78 -7.52 -8.10
N SER A 207 3.44 -7.41 -8.14
CA SER A 207 2.62 -7.47 -6.92
C SER A 207 2.77 -8.85 -6.29
N CYS A 208 2.90 -8.90 -4.97
CA CYS A 208 3.25 -10.14 -4.28
C CYS A 208 2.82 -10.14 -2.82
N VAL A 209 2.87 -11.33 -2.21
CA VAL A 209 2.69 -11.51 -0.77
C VAL A 209 3.92 -12.22 -0.21
N PHE A 210 4.58 -11.61 0.75
CA PHE A 210 5.65 -12.25 1.54
C PHE A 210 5.13 -12.64 2.92
N ASN A 211 5.44 -13.86 3.35
CA ASN A 211 5.21 -14.28 4.73
C ASN A 211 6.30 -13.72 5.67
N PRO A 212 6.15 -13.86 7.00
CA PRO A 212 7.13 -13.36 7.97
C PRO A 212 8.55 -13.91 7.85
N ASN A 213 8.76 -15.01 7.12
CA ASN A 213 10.09 -15.56 6.77
C ASN A 213 10.65 -14.99 5.47
N GLY A 214 9.93 -14.09 4.79
CA GLY A 214 10.32 -13.54 3.50
C GLY A 214 10.16 -14.50 2.32
N GLU A 215 9.33 -15.52 2.45
CA GLU A 215 8.98 -16.43 1.37
C GLU A 215 7.84 -15.81 0.56
N ASN A 216 8.01 -15.78 -0.76
CA ASN A 216 6.97 -15.30 -1.66
C ASN A 216 5.85 -16.34 -1.77
N GLN A 217 4.66 -16.00 -1.32
CA GLN A 217 3.49 -16.87 -1.28
C GLN A 217 2.60 -16.72 -2.52
N ALA A 218 2.62 -15.55 -3.15
CA ALA A 218 1.87 -15.25 -4.36
C ALA A 218 2.52 -14.10 -5.13
N GLY A 219 2.46 -14.14 -6.45
CA GLY A 219 3.05 -13.10 -7.29
C GLY A 219 2.40 -12.98 -8.66
N GLY A 220 2.49 -11.79 -9.27
CA GLY A 220 1.73 -11.41 -10.46
C GLY A 220 2.44 -11.50 -11.80
N GLY A 221 3.74 -11.27 -11.89
CA GLY A 221 4.43 -11.03 -13.16
C GLY A 221 3.97 -9.73 -13.85
N ALA A 222 4.33 -9.53 -15.13
CA ALA A 222 4.16 -8.26 -15.85
C ALA A 222 2.87 -8.20 -16.70
N VAL A 223 1.73 -8.63 -16.13
CA VAL A 223 0.42 -8.59 -16.81
C VAL A 223 -0.68 -8.09 -15.89
N GLU A 224 -1.68 -7.42 -16.46
CA GLU A 224 -2.87 -6.98 -15.71
C GLU A 224 -3.66 -8.21 -15.24
N ARG A 225 -3.86 -8.33 -13.91
CA ARG A 225 -4.57 -9.46 -13.30
C ARG A 225 -4.91 -9.23 -11.83
N LEU A 226 -5.79 -10.07 -11.30
CA LEU A 226 -5.93 -10.27 -9.86
C LEU A 226 -4.99 -11.39 -9.38
N ILE A 227 -4.34 -11.16 -8.26
CA ILE A 227 -3.52 -12.15 -7.56
C ILE A 227 -4.24 -12.48 -6.27
N TYR A 228 -4.53 -13.76 -6.05
CA TYR A 228 -5.28 -14.22 -4.89
C TYR A 228 -4.35 -14.87 -3.88
N TYR A 229 -4.63 -14.61 -2.61
CA TYR A 229 -3.96 -15.28 -1.50
C TYR A 229 -4.86 -15.30 -0.27
N GLU A 230 -4.73 -16.32 0.55
CA GLU A 230 -5.41 -16.41 1.84
C GLU A 230 -4.40 -16.29 2.97
N ILE A 231 -4.48 -15.21 3.75
CA ILE A 231 -3.75 -15.10 5.01
C ILE A 231 -4.56 -15.86 6.06
N ALA A 232 -4.14 -17.09 6.32
CA ALA A 232 -4.72 -17.93 7.37
C ALA A 232 -4.06 -17.71 8.73
N GLY A 233 -3.03 -16.85 8.80
CA GLY A 233 -2.01 -17.05 9.70
C GLY A 233 -1.84 -16.20 10.94
N ASP A 234 -1.30 -16.84 11.89
CA ASP A 234 -0.79 -16.45 13.18
C ASP A 234 0.69 -16.01 13.04
N THR A 235 0.93 -14.70 12.89
CA THR A 235 2.30 -14.16 12.93
C THR A 235 2.98 -14.46 14.27
N ALA A 236 2.22 -14.75 15.32
CA ALA A 236 2.76 -15.07 16.63
C ALA A 236 3.57 -16.38 16.62
N ALA A 237 3.26 -17.34 15.75
CA ALA A 237 4.07 -18.56 15.60
C ALA A 237 5.49 -18.21 15.15
N PHE A 238 5.64 -17.46 14.08
CA PHE A 238 6.94 -17.01 13.56
C PHE A 238 7.75 -16.23 14.60
N ARG A 239 7.08 -15.37 15.38
CA ARG A 239 7.69 -14.54 16.43
C ARG A 239 8.12 -15.35 17.66
N ARG A 240 7.44 -16.46 17.97
CA ARG A 240 7.85 -17.39 19.04
C ARG A 240 9.04 -18.24 18.63
N ASP A 241 9.04 -18.74 17.40
CA ASP A 241 10.08 -19.64 16.92
C ASP A 241 11.44 -18.96 16.74
N PHE A 242 11.43 -17.68 16.37
CA PHE A 242 12.64 -16.87 16.22
C PHE A 242 12.41 -15.43 16.72
N PRO A 243 12.61 -15.14 18.04
CA PRO A 243 12.13 -13.91 18.68
C PRO A 243 13.05 -12.69 18.47
N ILE A 244 13.52 -12.41 17.26
CA ILE A 244 14.48 -11.31 16.94
C ILE A 244 13.98 -9.92 17.36
N ARG A 245 12.67 -9.74 17.49
CA ARG A 245 12.08 -8.46 17.90
C ARG A 245 12.39 -8.10 19.36
N GLN A 246 12.60 -9.11 20.21
CA GLN A 246 12.95 -8.93 21.63
C GLN A 246 14.40 -8.47 21.82
N ASP A 247 15.27 -8.74 20.83
CA ASP A 247 16.69 -8.38 20.86
C ASP A 247 16.94 -6.93 20.42
N ARG A 248 15.90 -6.21 19.97
CA ARG A 248 16.02 -4.81 19.52
C ARG A 248 16.34 -3.88 20.70
N ARG A 249 17.38 -3.11 20.55
CA ARG A 249 17.87 -2.13 21.53
C ARG A 249 17.47 -0.70 21.11
N GLU A 250 16.15 -0.43 21.06
CA GLU A 250 15.60 0.79 20.46
C GLU A 250 16.14 2.08 21.08
N GLU A 251 16.34 2.13 22.42
CA GLU A 251 16.91 3.29 23.09
C GLU A 251 18.38 3.52 22.69
N LEU A 252 19.15 2.43 22.51
CA LEU A 252 20.51 2.52 22.00
C LEU A 252 20.53 3.05 20.58
N TYR A 253 19.66 2.55 19.71
CA TYR A 253 19.60 2.99 18.30
C TYR A 253 19.26 4.47 18.20
N ARG A 254 18.29 4.96 18.99
CA ARG A 254 17.95 6.39 19.04
C ARG A 254 19.16 7.23 19.45
N ARG A 255 19.85 6.85 20.54
CA ARG A 255 21.04 7.55 21.00
C ARG A 255 22.17 7.58 19.95
N LEU A 256 22.39 6.46 19.22
CA LEU A 256 23.42 6.40 18.18
C LEU A 256 23.08 7.30 16.98
N MET A 257 21.80 7.39 16.60
CA MET A 257 21.34 8.30 15.55
C MET A 257 21.51 9.77 15.96
N ASP A 258 21.22 10.12 17.20
CA ASP A 258 21.40 11.48 17.72
C ASP A 258 22.88 11.88 17.74
N GLN A 259 23.78 10.99 18.17
CA GLN A 259 25.23 11.23 18.17
C GLN A 259 25.83 11.46 16.78
N SER A 260 25.28 10.84 15.74
CA SER A 260 25.76 11.03 14.37
C SER A 260 25.46 12.42 13.81
N ASN A 261 24.51 13.15 14.39
CA ASN A 261 24.16 14.53 14.01
C ASN A 261 25.10 15.59 14.65
N GLU A 262 25.91 15.20 15.64
CA GLU A 262 26.87 16.10 16.33
C GLU A 262 28.24 16.15 15.65
N VAL A 263 28.49 15.33 14.65
CA VAL A 263 29.82 15.16 13.98
C VAL A 263 29.89 15.89 12.63
N CYS A 264 28.98 16.82 12.33
CA CYS A 264 29.02 17.65 11.12
C CYS A 264 29.35 19.08 11.42
#